data_cb9a35e0479cab3d3a89778f28946da9
#
_entry.id   cb9a35e0479cab3d3a89778f28946da9
#
_cell.length_a   1.000
_cell.length_b   1.000
_cell.length_c   1.000
_cell.angle_alpha   90.00
_cell.angle_beta   90.00
_cell.angle_gamma   90.00
#
_symmetry.space_group_name_H-M   'P 1'
#
loop_
_entity.id
_entity.type
_entity.pdbx_description
1 polymer ?
#
loop_
_entity_poly.entity_id
_entity_poly.type
_entity_poly.pdbx_seq_one_letter_code
_entity_poly.pdbx_strand_id
1 'polypeptide(L)'
;MTTQWTAADVPGQPGRTAVVTGASGGLGLETARVLAARGATVVLACRDMSKAGQAAAQIRGGAGRAAGQIRAEAGQASVRVVRLDLASLASVREAAEEIRAACPRVDLLINNAGVMAVPYHRTEDGFEQTLATNHLGPFALTGLLLGRLLDTPGSRVVTVSSIGHRMGTGAMRFDDLQSERGYQPWPAYYQSKLANLLFTYELQARLAASGAGTIALAAHPGNARTDLWRHTPRPTRTLYRPAWRALTFWFAQSAPAGALATLRAATDPGARGGEYYGPPGRLQYTGHPVRVESSAQSHDMAAARRLWQVSEQLTGVSYRILARSG
;
A
#
# COMPACT_ATOMS: atom_id res chain seq x y z
N MET A 1 20.71 7.63 20.97
CA MET A 1 20.75 6.71 19.82
C MET A 1 19.32 6.33 19.51
N THR A 2 18.74 6.75 18.40
CA THR A 2 17.40 6.32 18.00
C THR A 2 17.48 4.83 17.63
N THR A 3 16.78 3.98 18.37
CA THR A 3 16.69 2.54 18.08
C THR A 3 16.20 2.34 16.65
N GLN A 4 16.95 1.57 15.86
CA GLN A 4 16.61 1.26 14.47
C GLN A 4 15.38 0.36 14.45
N TRP A 5 14.28 0.83 13.88
CA TRP A 5 13.05 0.04 13.77
C TRP A 5 13.21 -1.10 12.74
N THR A 6 12.87 -2.31 13.13
CA THR A 6 13.07 -3.55 12.36
C THR A 6 11.81 -4.42 12.37
N ALA A 7 11.80 -5.54 11.68
CA ALA A 7 10.71 -6.50 11.74
C ALA A 7 10.53 -7.15 13.14
N ALA A 8 11.56 -7.09 14.00
CA ALA A 8 11.46 -7.57 15.38
C ALA A 8 10.58 -6.65 16.24
N ASP A 9 10.50 -5.37 15.88
CA ASP A 9 9.72 -4.36 16.60
C ASP A 9 8.22 -4.38 16.23
N VAL A 10 7.82 -5.19 15.25
CA VAL A 10 6.40 -5.42 14.94
C VAL A 10 5.76 -6.14 16.13
N PRO A 11 4.80 -5.53 16.83
CA PRO A 11 4.12 -6.17 17.97
C PRO A 11 3.32 -7.38 17.53
N GLY A 12 2.94 -8.24 18.48
CA GLY A 12 2.02 -9.34 18.24
C GLY A 12 0.70 -8.85 17.61
N GLN A 13 0.19 -9.61 16.66
CA GLN A 13 -1.04 -9.30 15.91
C GLN A 13 -2.13 -10.39 16.07
N PRO A 14 -2.27 -11.08 17.22
CA PRO A 14 -3.28 -12.12 17.36
C PRO A 14 -4.68 -11.54 17.20
N GLY A 15 -5.56 -12.28 16.52
CA GLY A 15 -6.95 -11.88 16.27
C GLY A 15 -7.14 -10.70 15.32
N ARG A 16 -6.06 -10.13 14.76
CA ARG A 16 -6.14 -9.05 13.77
C ARG A 16 -6.16 -9.60 12.35
N THR A 17 -6.90 -8.93 11.48
CA THR A 17 -6.98 -9.23 10.04
C THR A 17 -6.29 -8.15 9.24
N ALA A 18 -5.33 -8.55 8.40
CA ALA A 18 -4.60 -7.67 7.49
C ALA A 18 -4.90 -8.03 6.03
N VAL A 19 -5.46 -7.10 5.27
CA VAL A 19 -5.64 -7.19 3.83
C VAL A 19 -4.45 -6.52 3.15
N VAL A 20 -3.69 -7.26 2.34
CA VAL A 20 -2.50 -6.74 1.64
C VAL A 20 -2.68 -6.90 0.14
N THR A 21 -2.76 -5.78 -0.59
CA THR A 21 -2.87 -5.82 -2.04
C THR A 21 -1.50 -6.04 -2.70
N GLY A 22 -1.45 -6.85 -3.76
CA GLY A 22 -0.21 -7.16 -4.47
C GLY A 22 0.78 -8.00 -3.65
N ALA A 23 0.26 -8.88 -2.79
CA ALA A 23 1.05 -9.68 -1.85
C ALA A 23 1.62 -10.99 -2.45
N SER A 24 1.54 -11.18 -3.76
CA SER A 24 2.12 -12.36 -4.44
C SER A 24 3.64 -12.30 -4.63
N GLY A 25 4.28 -11.17 -4.28
CA GLY A 25 5.73 -10.99 -4.40
C GLY A 25 6.20 -9.66 -3.82
N GLY A 26 7.53 -9.45 -3.82
CA GLY A 26 8.17 -8.20 -3.44
C GLY A 26 7.78 -7.69 -2.05
N LEU A 27 7.48 -6.39 -1.94
CA LEU A 27 7.16 -5.72 -0.68
C LEU A 27 5.89 -6.26 -0.02
N GLY A 28 4.84 -6.51 -0.83
CA GLY A 28 3.58 -7.02 -0.33
C GLY A 28 3.70 -8.40 0.30
N LEU A 29 4.46 -9.30 -0.33
CA LEU A 29 4.75 -10.63 0.23
C LEU A 29 5.52 -10.53 1.55
N GLU A 30 6.56 -9.69 1.63
CA GLU A 30 7.33 -9.51 2.86
C GLU A 30 6.51 -8.89 3.98
N THR A 31 5.66 -7.90 3.65
CA THR A 31 4.71 -7.31 4.61
C THR A 31 3.76 -8.38 5.14
N ALA A 32 3.14 -9.16 4.25
CA ALA A 32 2.22 -10.24 4.61
C ALA A 32 2.91 -11.32 5.46
N ARG A 33 4.14 -11.71 5.09
CA ARG A 33 4.94 -12.71 5.81
C ARG A 33 5.22 -12.29 7.26
N VAL A 34 5.63 -11.02 7.46
CA VAL A 34 5.92 -10.51 8.81
C VAL A 34 4.64 -10.44 9.65
N LEU A 35 3.54 -9.92 9.10
CA LEU A 35 2.27 -9.85 9.81
C LEU A 35 1.74 -11.24 10.20
N ALA A 36 1.82 -12.22 9.29
CA ALA A 36 1.45 -13.60 9.58
C ALA A 36 2.36 -14.24 10.66
N ALA A 37 3.68 -13.99 10.59
CA ALA A 37 4.61 -14.46 11.61
C ALA A 37 4.36 -13.84 12.99
N ARG A 38 3.68 -12.70 13.05
CA ARG A 38 3.23 -12.04 14.29
C ARG A 38 1.81 -12.43 14.71
N GLY A 39 1.18 -13.40 14.05
CA GLY A 39 -0.11 -13.96 14.45
C GLY A 39 -1.33 -13.34 13.79
N ALA A 40 -1.18 -12.44 12.79
CA ALA A 40 -2.31 -11.90 12.03
C ALA A 40 -2.91 -12.95 11.09
N THR A 41 -4.23 -12.90 10.91
CA THR A 41 -4.88 -13.44 9.70
C THR A 41 -4.54 -12.53 8.53
N VAL A 42 -3.97 -13.08 7.45
CA VAL A 42 -3.56 -12.28 6.31
C VAL A 42 -4.34 -12.66 5.06
N VAL A 43 -4.95 -11.67 4.41
CA VAL A 43 -5.61 -11.79 3.12
C VAL A 43 -4.65 -11.26 2.04
N LEU A 44 -4.19 -12.15 1.17
CA LEU A 44 -3.37 -11.83 0.01
C LEU A 44 -4.31 -11.48 -1.16
N ALA A 45 -4.52 -10.20 -1.40
CA ALA A 45 -5.37 -9.73 -2.50
C ALA A 45 -4.51 -9.50 -3.75
N CYS A 46 -4.62 -10.39 -4.76
CA CYS A 46 -3.68 -10.50 -5.86
C CYS A 46 -4.37 -10.80 -7.19
N ARG A 47 -3.80 -10.29 -8.29
CA ARG A 47 -4.31 -10.57 -9.64
C ARG A 47 -3.96 -11.98 -10.11
N ASP A 48 -2.73 -12.41 -9.91
CA ASP A 48 -2.22 -13.72 -10.32
C ASP A 48 -2.43 -14.74 -9.20
N MET A 49 -3.44 -15.57 -9.33
CA MET A 49 -3.85 -16.56 -8.32
C MET A 49 -2.83 -17.67 -8.14
N SER A 50 -2.09 -18.05 -9.19
CA SER A 50 -1.03 -19.06 -9.11
C SER A 50 0.11 -18.58 -8.22
N LYS A 51 0.60 -17.35 -8.47
CA LYS A 51 1.64 -16.74 -7.62
C LYS A 51 1.15 -16.47 -6.21
N ALA A 52 -0.10 -16.07 -6.05
CA ALA A 52 -0.70 -15.87 -4.74
C ALA A 52 -0.81 -17.17 -3.94
N GLY A 53 -1.14 -18.29 -4.57
CA GLY A 53 -1.13 -19.61 -3.97
C GLY A 53 0.26 -20.04 -3.51
N GLN A 54 1.29 -19.80 -4.32
CA GLN A 54 2.70 -20.05 -3.96
C GLN A 54 3.14 -19.18 -2.78
N ALA A 55 2.79 -17.88 -2.80
CA ALA A 55 3.06 -16.96 -1.70
C ALA A 55 2.39 -17.41 -0.39
N ALA A 56 1.13 -17.82 -0.46
CA ALA A 56 0.40 -18.34 0.70
C ALA A 56 1.04 -19.62 1.26
N ALA A 57 1.48 -20.54 0.41
CA ALA A 57 2.20 -21.75 0.82
C ALA A 57 3.54 -21.40 1.49
N GLN A 58 4.29 -20.46 0.92
CA GLN A 58 5.55 -19.96 1.49
C GLN A 58 5.35 -19.36 2.87
N ILE A 59 4.32 -18.53 3.06
CA ILE A 59 4.02 -17.90 4.36
C ILE A 59 3.63 -18.97 5.38
N ARG A 60 2.76 -19.92 5.04
CA ARG A 60 2.36 -21.02 5.93
C ARG A 60 3.55 -21.87 6.32
N GLY A 61 4.43 -22.22 5.38
CA GLY A 61 5.65 -23.00 5.64
C GLY A 61 6.70 -22.26 6.49
N GLY A 62 6.81 -20.93 6.32
CA GLY A 62 7.70 -20.07 7.11
C GLY A 62 7.19 -19.78 8.51
N ALA A 63 5.89 -19.58 8.69
CA ALA A 63 5.27 -19.37 9.98
C ALA A 63 5.46 -20.58 10.93
N GLY A 64 5.51 -21.78 10.36
CA GLY A 64 5.77 -23.02 11.14
C GLY A 64 7.16 -23.06 11.79
N ARG A 65 8.16 -22.41 11.23
CA ARG A 65 9.56 -22.41 11.75
C ARG A 65 9.83 -21.27 12.73
N ALA A 66 9.20 -20.12 12.56
CA ALA A 66 9.37 -18.96 13.45
C ALA A 66 8.49 -19.01 14.71
N ALA A 67 7.45 -19.84 14.69
CA ALA A 67 6.37 -19.87 15.69
C ALA A 67 6.65 -20.75 16.92
N GLY A 68 7.85 -21.28 17.10
CA GLY A 68 8.15 -22.17 18.23
C GLY A 68 7.88 -21.57 19.62
N GLN A 69 7.95 -20.25 19.76
CA GLN A 69 7.69 -19.57 21.05
C GLN A 69 6.37 -18.75 21.08
N ILE A 70 5.84 -18.33 19.92
CA ILE A 70 4.61 -17.50 19.86
C ILE A 70 3.35 -18.36 19.66
N ARG A 71 3.50 -19.63 19.33
CA ARG A 71 2.38 -20.57 19.06
C ARG A 71 1.51 -20.90 20.25
N ALA A 72 1.98 -20.69 21.46
CA ALA A 72 1.23 -21.07 22.68
C ALA A 72 0.08 -20.11 23.01
N GLU A 73 0.10 -18.85 22.49
CA GLU A 73 -0.87 -17.82 22.86
C GLU A 73 -1.68 -17.24 21.67
N ALA A 74 -1.24 -17.46 20.43
CA ALA A 74 -1.92 -16.95 19.25
C ALA A 74 -2.55 -18.12 18.47
N GLY A 75 -3.87 -18.06 18.27
CA GLY A 75 -4.57 -18.96 17.34
C GLY A 75 -3.85 -19.00 15.98
N GLN A 76 -3.96 -20.13 15.26
CA GLN A 76 -3.23 -20.34 14.00
C GLN A 76 -3.40 -19.15 13.04
N ALA A 77 -2.29 -18.49 12.72
CA ALA A 77 -2.26 -17.45 11.67
C ALA A 77 -2.83 -18.05 10.38
N SER A 78 -3.94 -17.52 9.91
CA SER A 78 -4.56 -18.00 8.68
C SER A 78 -4.14 -17.11 7.51
N VAL A 79 -3.86 -17.75 6.36
CA VAL A 79 -3.57 -17.05 5.11
C VAL A 79 -4.66 -17.38 4.10
N ARG A 80 -5.36 -16.35 3.64
CA ARG A 80 -6.38 -16.44 2.59
C ARG A 80 -5.85 -15.79 1.32
N VAL A 81 -6.35 -16.22 0.19
CA VAL A 81 -6.05 -15.61 -1.11
C VAL A 81 -7.36 -15.13 -1.70
N VAL A 82 -7.40 -13.89 -2.15
CA VAL A 82 -8.55 -13.27 -2.82
C VAL A 82 -8.09 -12.75 -4.18
N ARG A 83 -8.85 -13.03 -5.24
CA ARG A 83 -8.56 -12.48 -6.56
C ARG A 83 -8.85 -10.99 -6.56
N LEU A 84 -7.88 -10.18 -6.99
CA LEU A 84 -8.03 -8.72 -7.08
C LEU A 84 -7.20 -8.19 -8.24
N ASP A 85 -7.87 -7.67 -9.27
CA ASP A 85 -7.25 -6.80 -10.26
C ASP A 85 -7.69 -5.35 -10.01
N LEU A 86 -6.77 -4.52 -9.56
CA LEU A 86 -7.04 -3.10 -9.28
C LEU A 86 -7.26 -2.26 -10.55
N ALA A 87 -6.98 -2.82 -11.72
CA ALA A 87 -7.29 -2.19 -13.00
C ALA A 87 -8.73 -2.46 -13.48
N SER A 88 -9.54 -3.23 -12.73
CA SER A 88 -10.94 -3.55 -13.02
C SER A 88 -11.80 -3.25 -11.80
N LEU A 89 -12.73 -2.31 -11.93
CA LEU A 89 -13.66 -1.96 -10.86
C LEU A 89 -14.62 -3.13 -10.52
N ALA A 90 -14.95 -3.96 -11.50
CA ALA A 90 -15.72 -5.18 -11.27
C ALA A 90 -14.96 -6.13 -10.33
N SER A 91 -13.67 -6.41 -10.63
CA SER A 91 -12.82 -7.24 -9.78
C SER A 91 -12.63 -6.65 -8.39
N VAL A 92 -12.51 -5.31 -8.27
CA VAL A 92 -12.43 -4.63 -6.97
C VAL A 92 -13.69 -4.84 -6.14
N ARG A 93 -14.88 -4.77 -6.75
CA ARG A 93 -16.18 -5.00 -6.05
C ARG A 93 -16.31 -6.45 -5.59
N GLU A 94 -16.01 -7.41 -6.46
CA GLU A 94 -16.03 -8.85 -6.14
C GLU A 94 -15.08 -9.16 -4.99
N ALA A 95 -13.83 -8.67 -5.06
CA ALA A 95 -12.86 -8.86 -3.99
C ALA A 95 -13.30 -8.24 -2.66
N ALA A 96 -13.87 -7.05 -2.68
CA ALA A 96 -14.39 -6.40 -1.48
C ALA A 96 -15.55 -7.19 -0.85
N GLU A 97 -16.45 -7.75 -1.66
CA GLU A 97 -17.54 -8.61 -1.19
C GLU A 97 -17.01 -9.90 -0.56
N GLU A 98 -16.08 -10.58 -1.24
CA GLU A 98 -15.43 -11.79 -0.70
C GLU A 98 -14.71 -11.50 0.63
N ILE A 99 -13.97 -10.40 0.72
CA ILE A 99 -13.29 -10.01 1.97
C ILE A 99 -14.31 -9.73 3.07
N ARG A 100 -15.39 -8.98 2.79
CA ARG A 100 -16.43 -8.68 3.77
C ARG A 100 -17.16 -9.92 4.28
N ALA A 101 -17.41 -10.90 3.39
CA ALA A 101 -18.03 -12.17 3.75
C ALA A 101 -17.09 -13.05 4.59
N ALA A 102 -15.80 -13.09 4.24
CA ALA A 102 -14.83 -13.96 4.87
C ALA A 102 -14.19 -13.39 6.15
N CYS A 103 -14.21 -12.06 6.33
CA CYS A 103 -13.55 -11.38 7.42
C CYS A 103 -14.54 -10.50 8.21
N PRO A 104 -14.88 -10.89 9.45
CA PRO A 104 -15.79 -10.10 10.29
C PRO A 104 -15.20 -8.74 10.67
N ARG A 105 -13.87 -8.61 10.63
CA ARG A 105 -13.12 -7.37 10.91
C ARG A 105 -11.97 -7.19 9.93
N VAL A 106 -11.60 -5.95 9.68
CA VAL A 106 -10.39 -5.55 8.94
C VAL A 106 -9.61 -4.55 9.80
N ASP A 107 -8.47 -4.99 10.33
CA ASP A 107 -7.63 -4.15 11.18
C ASP A 107 -6.62 -3.34 10.37
N LEU A 108 -6.10 -3.94 9.31
CA LEU A 108 -5.09 -3.34 8.46
C LEU A 108 -5.51 -3.51 6.98
N LEU A 109 -5.70 -2.40 6.28
CA LEU A 109 -5.78 -2.39 4.83
C LEU A 109 -4.49 -1.77 4.28
N ILE A 110 -3.71 -2.57 3.56
CA ILE A 110 -2.43 -2.16 3.00
C ILE A 110 -2.55 -2.07 1.48
N ASN A 111 -2.75 -0.86 0.98
CA ASN A 111 -2.77 -0.51 -0.44
C ASN A 111 -1.32 -0.48 -0.96
N ASN A 112 -0.76 -1.68 -1.20
CA ASN A 112 0.64 -1.85 -1.59
C ASN A 112 0.80 -2.08 -3.10
N ALA A 113 -0.18 -2.71 -3.76
CA ALA A 113 -0.08 -3.00 -5.19
C ALA A 113 0.14 -1.74 -6.04
N GLY A 114 0.86 -1.90 -7.13
CA GLY A 114 1.09 -0.83 -8.08
C GLY A 114 1.88 -1.28 -9.30
N VAL A 115 1.84 -0.45 -10.33
CA VAL A 115 2.64 -0.60 -11.55
C VAL A 115 3.50 0.65 -11.74
N MET A 116 4.62 0.51 -12.46
CA MET A 116 5.57 1.59 -12.68
C MET A 116 6.09 1.57 -14.12
N ALA A 117 6.07 2.72 -14.76
CA ALA A 117 6.62 2.95 -16.08
C ALA A 117 6.12 1.92 -17.13
N VAL A 118 4.84 1.56 -17.09
CA VAL A 118 4.20 0.68 -18.07
C VAL A 118 3.86 1.46 -19.35
N PRO A 119 3.75 0.79 -20.51
CA PRO A 119 3.20 1.40 -21.71
C PRO A 119 1.78 1.92 -21.51
N TYR A 120 1.37 2.91 -22.31
CA TYR A 120 0.00 3.39 -22.28
C TYR A 120 -0.99 2.27 -22.60
N HIS A 121 -1.95 2.12 -21.71
CA HIS A 121 -3.05 1.20 -21.91
C HIS A 121 -4.29 1.75 -21.19
N ARG A 122 -5.46 1.61 -21.78
CA ARG A 122 -6.75 1.88 -21.13
C ARG A 122 -7.32 0.58 -20.59
N THR A 123 -7.77 0.62 -19.34
CA THR A 123 -8.47 -0.50 -18.70
C THR A 123 -9.82 -0.73 -19.33
N GLU A 124 -10.49 -1.82 -18.99
CA GLU A 124 -11.87 -2.10 -19.42
C GLU A 124 -12.86 -1.02 -18.94
N ASP A 125 -12.57 -0.39 -17.79
CA ASP A 125 -13.36 0.74 -17.28
C ASP A 125 -12.99 2.07 -17.99
N GLY A 126 -12.09 2.06 -18.98
CA GLY A 126 -11.69 3.23 -19.76
C GLY A 126 -10.64 4.13 -19.10
N PHE A 127 -10.00 3.72 -18.01
CA PHE A 127 -8.99 4.53 -17.30
C PHE A 127 -7.56 4.25 -17.79
N GLU A 128 -6.68 5.24 -17.64
CA GLU A 128 -5.24 5.00 -17.80
C GLU A 128 -4.76 4.00 -16.74
N GLN A 129 -4.03 2.98 -17.17
CA GLN A 129 -3.70 1.79 -16.36
C GLN A 129 -2.93 2.13 -15.07
N THR A 130 -2.00 3.11 -15.11
CA THR A 130 -1.22 3.47 -13.92
C THR A 130 -2.09 4.18 -12.89
N LEU A 131 -2.93 5.11 -13.34
CA LEU A 131 -3.89 5.80 -12.47
C LEU A 131 -4.91 4.81 -11.90
N ALA A 132 -5.45 3.91 -12.72
CA ALA A 132 -6.39 2.88 -12.30
C ALA A 132 -5.79 1.98 -11.22
N THR A 133 -4.65 1.36 -11.51
CA THR A 133 -4.04 0.35 -10.62
C THR A 133 -3.50 0.98 -9.34
N ASN A 134 -2.86 2.16 -9.43
CA ASN A 134 -2.15 2.75 -8.30
C ASN A 134 -3.04 3.61 -7.40
N HIS A 135 -4.14 4.16 -7.94
CA HIS A 135 -4.99 5.11 -7.22
C HIS A 135 -6.49 4.74 -7.23
N LEU A 136 -7.14 4.65 -8.41
CA LEU A 136 -8.61 4.48 -8.46
C LEU A 136 -9.06 3.13 -7.87
N GLY A 137 -8.36 2.04 -8.18
CA GLY A 137 -8.65 0.72 -7.62
C GLY A 137 -8.46 0.68 -6.09
N PRO A 138 -7.32 1.12 -5.54
CA PRO A 138 -7.14 1.27 -4.09
C PRO A 138 -8.15 2.21 -3.43
N PHE A 139 -8.51 3.32 -4.08
CA PHE A 139 -9.59 4.20 -3.64
C PHE A 139 -10.90 3.41 -3.53
N ALA A 140 -11.33 2.76 -4.59
CA ALA A 140 -12.58 1.99 -4.60
C ALA A 140 -12.57 0.87 -3.55
N LEU A 141 -11.48 0.09 -3.45
CA LEU A 141 -11.34 -0.97 -2.45
C LEU A 141 -11.46 -0.44 -1.02
N THR A 142 -10.78 0.67 -0.73
CA THR A 142 -10.82 1.29 0.60
C THR A 142 -12.24 1.74 0.95
N GLY A 143 -12.95 2.40 0.03
CA GLY A 143 -14.33 2.83 0.23
C GLY A 143 -15.30 1.66 0.46
N LEU A 144 -15.14 0.57 -0.31
CA LEU A 144 -15.96 -0.63 -0.19
C LEU A 144 -15.71 -1.42 1.12
N LEU A 145 -14.51 -1.35 1.66
CA LEU A 145 -14.13 -1.97 2.94
C LEU A 145 -14.28 -1.03 4.16
N LEU A 146 -14.64 0.24 3.92
CA LEU A 146 -14.63 1.27 4.95
C LEU A 146 -15.49 0.91 6.16
N GLY A 147 -16.66 0.34 5.97
CA GLY A 147 -17.52 -0.10 7.07
C GLY A 147 -16.80 -1.06 8.02
N ARG A 148 -16.12 -2.08 7.48
CA ARG A 148 -15.35 -3.03 8.30
C ARG A 148 -14.18 -2.38 9.04
N LEU A 149 -13.55 -1.36 8.42
CA LEU A 149 -12.48 -0.59 9.05
C LEU A 149 -13.03 0.29 10.20
N LEU A 150 -14.12 1.01 9.97
CA LEU A 150 -14.74 1.89 10.97
C LEU A 150 -15.29 1.10 12.17
N ASP A 151 -15.81 -0.11 11.95
CA ASP A 151 -16.31 -0.99 13.00
C ASP A 151 -15.18 -1.70 13.77
N THR A 152 -13.92 -1.53 13.35
CA THR A 152 -12.74 -2.17 13.96
C THR A 152 -11.90 -1.11 14.69
N PRO A 153 -11.96 -1.04 16.04
CA PRO A 153 -11.18 -0.06 16.79
C PRO A 153 -9.67 -0.18 16.53
N GLY A 154 -9.02 0.97 16.27
CA GLY A 154 -7.58 1.02 16.00
C GLY A 154 -7.18 0.45 14.64
N SER A 155 -8.12 0.32 13.71
CA SER A 155 -7.82 -0.07 12.33
C SER A 155 -7.01 0.99 11.60
N ARG A 156 -6.29 0.55 10.56
CA ARG A 156 -5.41 1.44 9.77
C ARG A 156 -5.53 1.18 8.27
N VAL A 157 -5.54 2.26 7.50
CA VAL A 157 -5.33 2.23 6.06
C VAL A 157 -3.92 2.73 5.77
N VAL A 158 -3.06 1.89 5.20
CA VAL A 158 -1.69 2.26 4.83
C VAL A 158 -1.57 2.25 3.31
N THR A 159 -1.28 3.41 2.72
CA THR A 159 -1.12 3.56 1.28
C THR A 159 0.34 3.69 0.91
N VAL A 160 0.82 2.80 0.01
CA VAL A 160 2.21 2.82 -0.43
C VAL A 160 2.40 3.81 -1.57
N SER A 161 3.13 4.88 -1.26
CA SER A 161 3.58 5.89 -2.22
C SER A 161 5.03 5.59 -2.69
N SER A 162 5.74 6.61 -3.10
CA SER A 162 7.14 6.55 -3.58
C SER A 162 7.79 7.92 -3.43
N ILE A 163 9.11 7.95 -3.36
CA ILE A 163 9.89 9.20 -3.55
C ILE A 163 9.59 9.86 -4.90
N GLY A 164 9.07 9.09 -5.87
CA GLY A 164 8.61 9.58 -7.16
C GLY A 164 7.53 10.68 -7.09
N HIS A 165 6.78 10.77 -5.98
CA HIS A 165 5.80 11.87 -5.79
C HIS A 165 6.44 13.27 -5.79
N ARG A 166 7.77 13.36 -5.56
CA ARG A 166 8.53 14.62 -5.61
C ARG A 166 9.00 14.99 -7.00
N MET A 167 8.83 14.06 -7.95
CA MET A 167 9.29 14.21 -9.35
C MET A 167 8.13 14.64 -10.25
N GLY A 168 8.44 15.02 -11.46
CA GLY A 168 7.45 15.51 -12.43
C GLY A 168 7.09 16.99 -12.23
N THR A 169 5.88 17.39 -12.60
CA THR A 169 5.40 18.78 -12.53
C THR A 169 5.05 19.24 -11.11
N GLY A 170 5.07 18.32 -10.15
CA GLY A 170 4.70 18.61 -8.77
C GLY A 170 3.22 18.90 -8.54
N ALA A 171 2.35 18.77 -9.54
CA ALA A 171 0.91 19.02 -9.42
C ALA A 171 0.10 17.93 -10.12
N MET A 172 -1.15 17.76 -9.67
CA MET A 172 -2.12 16.89 -10.35
C MET A 172 -2.62 17.55 -11.63
N ARG A 173 -2.54 16.84 -12.74
CA ARG A 173 -3.05 17.28 -14.04
C ARG A 173 -4.54 16.94 -14.17
N PHE A 174 -5.38 17.69 -13.49
CA PHE A 174 -6.83 17.45 -13.48
C PHE A 174 -7.50 17.65 -14.85
N ASP A 175 -6.88 18.40 -15.74
CA ASP A 175 -7.32 18.61 -17.12
C ASP A 175 -6.95 17.45 -18.05
N ASP A 176 -6.10 16.52 -17.60
CA ASP A 176 -5.65 15.36 -18.36
C ASP A 176 -5.21 14.21 -17.44
N LEU A 177 -6.09 13.82 -16.50
CA LEU A 177 -5.81 12.73 -15.56
C LEU A 177 -5.54 11.39 -16.26
N GLN A 178 -6.16 11.18 -17.41
CA GLN A 178 -6.01 9.95 -18.21
C GLN A 178 -4.79 10.00 -19.15
N SER A 179 -4.02 11.10 -19.14
CA SER A 179 -2.83 11.31 -19.98
C SER A 179 -3.10 11.11 -21.48
N GLU A 180 -4.27 11.54 -21.97
CA GLU A 180 -4.69 11.40 -23.37
C GLU A 180 -3.91 12.33 -24.32
N ARG A 181 -3.44 13.48 -23.81
CA ARG A 181 -2.72 14.51 -24.59
C ARG A 181 -1.20 14.30 -24.66
N GLY A 182 -0.72 13.10 -24.34
CA GLY A 182 0.70 12.79 -24.39
C GLY A 182 1.16 11.99 -23.19
N TYR A 183 1.06 10.68 -23.31
CA TYR A 183 1.47 9.77 -22.28
C TYR A 183 2.98 9.67 -22.14
N GLN A 184 3.46 9.81 -20.92
CA GLN A 184 4.82 9.50 -20.53
C GLN A 184 4.80 8.58 -19.30
N PRO A 185 5.42 7.41 -19.37
CA PRO A 185 5.31 6.39 -18.32
C PRO A 185 5.75 6.86 -16.92
N TRP A 186 6.86 7.62 -16.85
CA TRP A 186 7.37 8.14 -15.59
C TRP A 186 6.51 9.26 -15.00
N PRO A 187 6.13 10.30 -15.74
CA PRO A 187 5.18 11.30 -15.26
C PRO A 187 3.85 10.72 -14.78
N ALA A 188 3.27 9.74 -15.50
CA ALA A 188 2.05 9.05 -15.07
C ALA A 188 2.26 8.33 -13.73
N TYR A 189 3.39 7.64 -13.56
CA TYR A 189 3.74 7.01 -12.29
C TYR A 189 3.90 8.04 -11.16
N TYR A 190 4.64 9.14 -11.38
CA TYR A 190 4.86 10.17 -10.37
C TYR A 190 3.53 10.81 -9.92
N GLN A 191 2.66 11.12 -10.88
CA GLN A 191 1.32 11.64 -10.61
C GLN A 191 0.50 10.65 -9.79
N SER A 192 0.53 9.35 -10.10
CA SER A 192 -0.19 8.34 -9.34
C SER A 192 0.31 8.23 -7.90
N LYS A 193 1.61 8.46 -7.65
CA LYS A 193 2.18 8.41 -6.30
C LYS A 193 1.92 9.70 -5.50
N LEU A 194 1.78 10.83 -6.16
CA LEU A 194 1.24 12.05 -5.55
C LEU A 194 -0.24 11.86 -5.19
N ALA A 195 -1.04 11.28 -6.08
CA ALA A 195 -2.45 10.97 -5.84
C ALA A 195 -2.63 10.08 -4.59
N ASN A 196 -1.75 9.13 -4.36
CA ASN A 196 -1.78 8.27 -3.17
C ASN A 196 -1.57 9.06 -1.86
N LEU A 197 -0.73 10.08 -1.85
CA LEU A 197 -0.53 10.94 -0.69
C LEU A 197 -1.72 11.87 -0.47
N LEU A 198 -2.20 12.53 -1.53
CA LEU A 198 -3.39 13.38 -1.48
C LEU A 198 -4.61 12.59 -0.95
N PHE A 199 -4.80 11.37 -1.45
CA PHE A 199 -5.84 10.45 -0.96
C PHE A 199 -5.66 10.14 0.52
N THR A 200 -4.44 9.81 0.96
CA THR A 200 -4.18 9.45 2.36
C THR A 200 -4.49 10.60 3.31
N TYR A 201 -4.07 11.81 2.95
CA TYR A 201 -4.27 12.99 3.80
C TYR A 201 -5.73 13.44 3.83
N GLU A 202 -6.44 13.38 2.70
CA GLU A 202 -7.88 13.67 2.66
C GLU A 202 -8.69 12.62 3.42
N LEU A 203 -8.34 11.33 3.27
CA LEU A 203 -8.97 10.25 4.04
C LEU A 203 -8.76 10.48 5.54
N GLN A 204 -7.54 10.81 5.97
CA GLN A 204 -7.25 11.09 7.37
C GLN A 204 -8.03 12.30 7.89
N ALA A 205 -8.12 13.37 7.11
CA ALA A 205 -8.88 14.55 7.50
C ALA A 205 -10.38 14.22 7.72
N ARG A 206 -10.96 13.43 6.84
CA ARG A 206 -12.35 12.97 6.94
C ARG A 206 -12.59 12.05 8.13
N LEU A 207 -11.67 11.10 8.35
CA LEU A 207 -11.73 10.18 9.50
C LEU A 207 -11.64 10.96 10.82
N ALA A 208 -10.70 11.91 10.92
CA ALA A 208 -10.54 12.74 12.10
C ALA A 208 -11.79 13.61 12.35
N ALA A 209 -12.35 14.23 11.31
CA ALA A 209 -13.56 15.06 11.42
C ALA A 209 -14.79 14.26 11.88
N SER A 210 -14.84 12.95 11.60
CA SER A 210 -15.94 12.07 12.04
C SER A 210 -15.74 11.46 13.43
N GLY A 211 -14.60 11.71 14.10
CA GLY A 211 -14.25 11.07 15.36
C GLY A 211 -13.96 9.57 15.24
N ALA A 212 -13.66 9.07 14.02
CA ALA A 212 -13.35 7.66 13.81
C ALA A 212 -12.06 7.25 14.52
N GLY A 213 -12.04 6.04 15.09
CA GLY A 213 -10.83 5.42 15.65
C GLY A 213 -9.89 4.82 14.58
N THR A 214 -10.33 4.81 13.32
CA THR A 214 -9.53 4.41 12.15
C THR A 214 -8.58 5.53 11.75
N ILE A 215 -7.35 5.20 11.41
CA ILE A 215 -6.37 6.19 10.90
C ILE A 215 -5.85 5.81 9.52
N ALA A 216 -5.54 6.82 8.71
CA ALA A 216 -4.89 6.66 7.41
C ALA A 216 -3.43 7.16 7.48
N LEU A 217 -2.52 6.35 6.93
CA LEU A 217 -1.07 6.63 6.91
C LEU A 217 -0.51 6.34 5.52
N ALA A 218 0.64 6.93 5.24
CA ALA A 218 1.38 6.61 4.03
C ALA A 218 2.75 6.01 4.36
N ALA A 219 3.29 5.23 3.40
CA ALA A 219 4.63 4.70 3.48
C ALA A 219 5.29 4.71 2.09
N HIS A 220 6.62 4.76 2.05
CA HIS A 220 7.36 4.44 0.82
C HIS A 220 8.57 3.56 1.14
N PRO A 221 8.88 2.64 0.23
CA PRO A 221 9.92 1.63 0.45
C PRO A 221 11.34 2.13 0.18
N GLY A 222 11.55 3.43 -0.01
CA GLY A 222 12.79 3.92 -0.58
C GLY A 222 13.01 3.40 -2.00
N ASN A 223 14.27 3.17 -2.36
CA ASN A 223 14.62 2.56 -3.64
C ASN A 223 14.78 1.04 -3.44
N ALA A 224 13.65 0.33 -3.43
CA ALA A 224 13.61 -1.11 -3.21
C ALA A 224 13.72 -1.90 -4.51
N ARG A 225 14.50 -3.00 -4.48
CA ARG A 225 14.59 -3.96 -5.58
C ARG A 225 13.35 -4.85 -5.58
N THR A 226 12.43 -4.56 -6.48
CA THR A 226 11.19 -5.30 -6.65
C THR A 226 10.93 -5.57 -8.13
N ASP A 227 9.96 -6.43 -8.42
CA ASP A 227 9.51 -6.71 -9.79
C ASP A 227 8.92 -5.48 -10.52
N LEU A 228 8.70 -4.36 -9.83
CA LEU A 228 8.26 -3.11 -10.45
C LEU A 228 9.20 -2.62 -11.56
N TRP A 229 10.50 -2.95 -11.47
CA TRP A 229 11.50 -2.58 -12.46
C TRP A 229 11.44 -3.39 -13.77
N ARG A 230 10.50 -4.33 -13.88
CA ARG A 230 10.35 -5.23 -15.06
C ARG A 230 10.17 -4.49 -16.38
N HIS A 231 9.44 -3.38 -16.36
CA HIS A 231 9.08 -2.60 -17.54
C HIS A 231 10.05 -1.46 -17.85
N THR A 232 11.11 -1.31 -17.05
CA THR A 232 12.13 -0.28 -17.30
C THR A 232 13.14 -0.73 -18.37
N PRO A 233 13.81 0.23 -19.06
CA PRO A 233 14.83 -0.07 -20.05
C PRO A 233 15.93 -1.01 -19.53
N ARG A 234 16.48 -1.84 -20.43
CA ARG A 234 17.49 -2.85 -20.10
C ARG A 234 18.68 -2.34 -19.25
N PRO A 235 19.30 -1.17 -19.55
CA PRO A 235 20.44 -0.70 -18.74
C PRO A 235 20.05 -0.44 -17.27
N THR A 236 18.91 0.18 -17.02
CA THR A 236 18.41 0.42 -15.66
C THR A 236 18.15 -0.89 -14.92
N ARG A 237 17.55 -1.88 -15.61
CA ARG A 237 17.26 -3.20 -15.03
C ARG A 237 18.53 -3.97 -14.66
N THR A 238 19.64 -3.75 -15.36
CA THR A 238 20.92 -4.41 -15.09
C THR A 238 21.48 -3.99 -13.74
N LEU A 239 21.36 -2.72 -13.34
CA LEU A 239 21.80 -2.20 -12.04
C LEU A 239 21.10 -2.87 -10.85
N TYR A 240 19.89 -3.40 -11.05
CA TYR A 240 19.10 -4.06 -10.00
C TYR A 240 19.28 -5.58 -9.96
N ARG A 241 20.19 -6.16 -10.81
CA ARG A 241 20.50 -7.59 -10.75
C ARG A 241 21.24 -7.98 -9.46
N PRO A 242 21.04 -9.21 -8.95
CA PRO A 242 21.72 -9.69 -7.74
C PRO A 242 23.24 -9.56 -7.79
N ALA A 243 23.87 -9.71 -8.97
CA ALA A 243 25.31 -9.57 -9.15
C ALA A 243 25.88 -8.19 -8.76
N TRP A 244 25.08 -7.13 -8.83
CA TRP A 244 25.49 -5.76 -8.50
C TRP A 244 25.15 -5.34 -7.05
N ARG A 245 24.67 -6.26 -6.21
CA ARG A 245 24.22 -5.94 -4.85
C ARG A 245 25.30 -5.27 -4.00
N ALA A 246 26.53 -5.75 -4.10
CA ALA A 246 27.67 -5.20 -3.31
C ALA A 246 28.03 -3.76 -3.71
N LEU A 247 27.78 -3.38 -4.98
CA LEU A 247 28.12 -2.05 -5.49
C LEU A 247 26.95 -1.06 -5.38
N THR A 248 25.70 -1.54 -5.15
CA THR A 248 24.50 -0.71 -5.14
C THR A 248 23.74 -0.75 -3.80
N PHE A 249 24.37 -1.28 -2.72
CA PHE A 249 23.73 -1.41 -1.41
C PHE A 249 23.31 -0.06 -0.80
N TRP A 250 24.06 1.00 -1.10
CA TRP A 250 23.79 2.37 -0.64
C TRP A 250 22.64 3.04 -1.43
N PHE A 251 22.34 2.54 -2.64
CA PHE A 251 21.36 3.11 -3.54
C PHE A 251 20.05 2.32 -3.58
N ALA A 252 20.09 1.00 -3.39
CA ALA A 252 18.91 0.14 -3.48
C ALA A 252 18.88 -0.90 -2.35
N GLN A 253 17.74 -1.00 -1.68
CA GLN A 253 17.53 -1.94 -0.60
C GLN A 253 16.74 -3.18 -1.03
N SER A 254 16.80 -4.23 -0.21
CA SER A 254 16.06 -5.48 -0.45
C SER A 254 14.55 -5.30 -0.19
N ALA A 255 13.72 -6.21 -0.71
CA ALA A 255 12.29 -6.21 -0.45
C ALA A 255 11.95 -6.30 1.07
N PRO A 256 12.62 -7.15 1.89
CA PRO A 256 12.42 -7.13 3.34
C PRO A 256 12.71 -5.76 3.98
N ALA A 257 13.80 -5.10 3.59
CA ALA A 257 14.13 -3.77 4.11
C ALA A 257 13.11 -2.70 3.66
N GLY A 258 12.68 -2.75 2.39
CA GLY A 258 11.67 -1.84 1.86
C GLY A 258 10.29 -2.01 2.51
N ALA A 259 9.93 -3.22 2.93
CA ALA A 259 8.65 -3.50 3.60
C ALA A 259 8.57 -2.90 5.00
N LEU A 260 9.72 -2.60 5.64
CA LEU A 260 9.74 -2.07 7.01
C LEU A 260 8.97 -0.75 7.18
N ALA A 261 9.00 0.13 6.17
CA ALA A 261 8.26 1.40 6.25
C ALA A 261 6.74 1.17 6.31
N THR A 262 6.22 0.26 5.48
CA THR A 262 4.82 -0.15 5.49
C THR A 262 4.45 -0.85 6.81
N LEU A 263 5.31 -1.75 7.29
CA LEU A 263 5.11 -2.44 8.56
C LEU A 263 5.08 -1.46 9.73
N ARG A 264 5.99 -0.48 9.77
CA ARG A 264 6.02 0.53 10.81
C ARG A 264 4.75 1.37 10.80
N ALA A 265 4.33 1.90 9.66
CA ALA A 265 3.06 2.63 9.51
C ALA A 265 1.85 1.78 9.97
N ALA A 266 1.86 0.48 9.63
CA ALA A 266 0.77 -0.42 9.96
C ALA A 266 0.71 -0.83 11.44
N THR A 267 1.85 -0.90 12.15
CA THR A 267 1.89 -1.61 13.44
C THR A 267 2.55 -0.85 14.59
N ASP A 268 3.32 0.22 14.33
CA ASP A 268 3.96 1.01 15.39
C ASP A 268 2.86 1.63 16.29
N PRO A 269 2.83 1.31 17.60
CA PRO A 269 1.83 1.85 18.51
C PRO A 269 1.87 3.39 18.62
N GLY A 270 3.03 4.00 18.36
CA GLY A 270 3.21 5.45 18.36
C GLY A 270 2.80 6.15 17.07
N ALA A 271 2.41 5.40 16.02
CA ALA A 271 2.04 6.00 14.74
C ALA A 271 0.71 6.75 14.84
N ARG A 272 0.67 7.94 14.22
CA ARG A 272 -0.50 8.82 14.21
C ARG A 272 -1.03 9.00 12.78
N GLY A 273 -2.32 9.22 12.67
CA GLY A 273 -2.96 9.47 11.38
C GLY A 273 -2.33 10.64 10.62
N GLY A 274 -2.18 10.49 9.30
CA GLY A 274 -1.52 11.46 8.45
C GLY A 274 0.01 11.38 8.40
N GLU A 275 0.64 10.50 9.18
CA GLU A 275 2.09 10.36 9.12
C GLU A 275 2.53 9.59 7.87
N TYR A 276 3.75 9.92 7.42
CA TYR A 276 4.42 9.30 6.29
C TYR A 276 5.73 8.66 6.74
N TYR A 277 5.90 7.38 6.43
CA TYR A 277 7.06 6.60 6.83
C TYR A 277 7.93 6.22 5.63
N GLY A 278 9.24 6.34 5.78
CA GLY A 278 10.22 5.98 4.75
C GLY A 278 11.62 5.88 5.32
N PRO A 279 12.61 5.51 4.50
CA PRO A 279 14.01 5.56 4.91
C PRO A 279 14.46 6.98 5.30
N PRO A 280 15.44 7.11 6.20
CA PRO A 280 15.97 8.40 6.64
C PRO A 280 16.82 9.09 5.56
N GLY A 281 17.27 10.31 5.89
CA GLY A 281 18.20 11.07 5.07
C GLY A 281 17.54 11.84 3.93
N ARG A 282 18.33 12.70 3.27
CA ARG A 282 17.81 13.64 2.27
C ARG A 282 17.25 12.96 1.02
N LEU A 283 17.85 11.85 0.59
CA LEU A 283 17.42 11.11 -0.60
C LEU A 283 16.38 10.05 -0.29
N GLN A 284 16.23 9.62 0.95
CA GLN A 284 15.27 8.62 1.40
C GLN A 284 15.32 7.30 0.59
N TYR A 285 16.51 6.88 0.15
CA TYR A 285 16.66 5.69 -0.70
C TYR A 285 16.77 4.41 0.09
N THR A 286 17.52 4.41 1.19
CA THR A 286 17.82 3.21 1.97
C THR A 286 17.85 3.53 3.46
N GLY A 287 17.68 2.51 4.30
CA GLY A 287 17.80 2.61 5.76
C GLY A 287 16.53 2.17 6.50
N HIS A 288 16.65 2.16 7.82
CA HIS A 288 15.51 1.80 8.69
C HIS A 288 14.46 2.91 8.67
N PRO A 289 13.17 2.57 8.64
CA PRO A 289 12.11 3.55 8.45
C PRO A 289 12.01 4.52 9.62
N VAL A 290 11.82 5.78 9.28
CA VAL A 290 11.50 6.87 10.22
C VAL A 290 10.27 7.60 9.70
N ARG A 291 9.66 8.46 10.53
CA ARG A 291 8.71 9.45 10.04
C ARG A 291 9.46 10.44 9.16
N VAL A 292 8.95 10.65 7.95
CA VAL A 292 9.53 11.55 6.94
C VAL A 292 8.48 12.54 6.46
N GLU A 293 8.94 13.64 5.89
CA GLU A 293 8.06 14.61 5.24
C GLU A 293 7.86 14.23 3.78
N SER A 294 6.66 14.49 3.28
CA SER A 294 6.33 14.42 1.86
C SER A 294 6.52 15.79 1.18
N SER A 295 6.29 15.88 -0.12
CA SER A 295 6.40 17.16 -0.85
C SER A 295 5.29 18.14 -0.44
N ALA A 296 5.56 19.44 -0.56
CA ALA A 296 4.56 20.49 -0.28
C ALA A 296 3.26 20.28 -1.08
N GLN A 297 3.38 19.83 -2.33
CA GLN A 297 2.24 19.57 -3.21
C GLN A 297 1.33 18.45 -2.70
N SER A 298 1.86 17.49 -1.96
CA SER A 298 1.04 16.43 -1.35
C SER A 298 0.14 16.94 -0.21
N HIS A 299 0.41 18.13 0.31
CA HIS A 299 -0.37 18.82 1.33
C HIS A 299 -1.33 19.88 0.77
N ASP A 300 -1.48 19.96 -0.55
CA ASP A 300 -2.50 20.78 -1.19
C ASP A 300 -3.89 20.17 -0.95
N MET A 301 -4.58 20.65 0.08
CA MET A 301 -5.90 20.15 0.47
C MET A 301 -6.99 20.50 -0.54
N ALA A 302 -6.81 21.53 -1.38
CA ALA A 302 -7.74 21.81 -2.47
C ALA A 302 -7.62 20.75 -3.57
N ALA A 303 -6.38 20.43 -3.97
CA ALA A 303 -6.11 19.32 -4.89
C ALA A 303 -6.57 17.98 -4.32
N ALA A 304 -6.38 17.72 -3.03
CA ALA A 304 -6.81 16.50 -2.37
C ALA A 304 -8.33 16.31 -2.42
N ARG A 305 -9.10 17.36 -2.09
CA ARG A 305 -10.57 17.37 -2.17
C ARG A 305 -11.07 17.21 -3.61
N ARG A 306 -10.42 17.89 -4.57
CA ARG A 306 -10.77 17.75 -5.99
C ARG A 306 -10.50 16.33 -6.49
N LEU A 307 -9.34 15.74 -6.15
CA LEU A 307 -9.00 14.36 -6.51
C LEU A 307 -10.00 13.38 -5.91
N TRP A 308 -10.40 13.58 -4.66
CA TRP A 308 -11.41 12.77 -3.99
C TRP A 308 -12.75 12.77 -4.75
N GLN A 309 -13.29 13.94 -5.07
CA GLN A 309 -14.54 14.08 -5.83
C GLN A 309 -14.47 13.39 -7.19
N VAL A 310 -13.38 13.61 -7.93
CA VAL A 310 -13.16 12.98 -9.23
C VAL A 310 -13.04 11.46 -9.08
N SER A 311 -12.36 10.97 -8.04
CA SER A 311 -12.24 9.54 -7.78
C SER A 311 -13.59 8.89 -7.43
N GLU A 312 -14.44 9.55 -6.64
CA GLU A 312 -15.81 9.08 -6.38
C GLU A 312 -16.64 9.01 -7.68
N GLN A 313 -16.54 10.03 -8.53
CA GLN A 313 -17.24 10.07 -9.81
C GLN A 313 -16.78 8.94 -10.75
N LEU A 314 -15.47 8.76 -10.90
CA LEU A 314 -14.89 7.76 -11.80
C LEU A 314 -15.14 6.33 -11.31
N THR A 315 -15.05 6.08 -10.02
CA THR A 315 -15.20 4.73 -9.46
C THR A 315 -16.65 4.38 -9.12
N GLY A 316 -17.54 5.36 -8.98
CA GLY A 316 -18.89 5.18 -8.47
C GLY A 316 -18.92 4.72 -7.01
N VAL A 317 -17.82 4.91 -6.25
CA VAL A 317 -17.71 4.53 -4.85
C VAL A 317 -17.66 5.78 -3.98
N SER A 318 -18.68 5.98 -3.16
CA SER A 318 -18.77 7.08 -2.20
C SER A 318 -18.44 6.61 -0.79
N TYR A 319 -17.72 7.44 -0.06
CA TYR A 319 -17.31 7.15 1.31
C TYR A 319 -18.34 7.67 2.31
N ARG A 320 -19.07 6.76 2.94
CA ARG A 320 -20.02 7.12 3.99
C ARG A 320 -19.31 7.19 5.35
N ILE A 321 -18.59 8.27 5.56
CA ILE A 321 -17.97 8.58 6.85
C ILE A 321 -18.95 9.48 7.60
N LEU A 322 -19.82 8.87 8.43
CA LEU A 322 -20.77 9.61 9.24
C LEU A 322 -20.09 10.05 10.55
N ALA A 323 -20.40 11.27 11.02
CA ALA A 323 -20.03 11.68 12.36
C ALA A 323 -20.64 10.69 13.37
N ARG A 324 -19.84 10.15 14.29
CA ARG A 324 -20.37 9.36 15.39
C ARG A 324 -21.12 10.32 16.30
N SER A 325 -22.41 10.08 16.45
CA SER A 325 -23.20 10.70 17.54
C SER A 325 -22.54 10.28 18.85
N GLY A 326 -22.03 11.26 19.60
CA GLY A 326 -21.41 11.07 20.90
C GLY A 326 -22.42 10.60 21.94
#